data_3436235d5ceb6199dde3c7ff9f720bcd
#
_entry.id   3436235d5ceb6199dde3c7ff9f720bcd
#
_cell.length_a   1.000
_cell.length_b   1.000
_cell.length_c   1.000
_cell.angle_alpha   90.00
_cell.angle_beta   90.00
_cell.angle_gamma   90.00
#
_symmetry.space_group_name_H-M   'P 1'
#
loop_
_entity.id
_entity.type
_entity.pdbx_description
1 polymer ?
#
loop_
_entity_poly.entity_id
_entity_poly.type
_entity_poly.pdbx_seq_one_letter_code
_entity_poly.pdbx_strand_id
1 'polypeptide(L)'
;MIGLDKKSLRKLEKLEGLADGVVSERDRQILINLGEWYRNPEFRFYTSAQRRMLDDLETRYLTPPTRKELLFLEAAEASTEDEYSSDMDKEIGLSIFGRNGKNIKAFSDKEIKFFTKLLKNLAERRRQKEVRDLLEKAVEAGEVRFGSERFCESIIRQFDERKSWSPIQMEHAEKILAGNTDPDDDED
;
A
#
# COMPACT_ATOMS: atom_id res chain seq x y z
N MET A 1 -48.86 12.34 6.67
CA MET A 1 -48.02 11.55 5.77
C MET A 1 -46.61 12.09 5.91
N ILE A 2 -45.76 11.39 6.65
CA ILE A 2 -44.31 11.72 6.75
C ILE A 2 -43.72 11.35 5.41
N GLY A 3 -43.27 12.35 4.65
CA GLY A 3 -42.75 12.15 3.30
C GLY A 3 -41.57 11.21 3.32
N LEU A 4 -41.59 10.23 2.42
CA LEU A 4 -40.44 9.43 2.03
C LEU A 4 -39.21 10.34 1.95
N ASP A 5 -38.14 9.96 2.61
CA ASP A 5 -36.85 10.68 2.57
C ASP A 5 -36.26 10.57 1.14
N LYS A 6 -36.76 11.47 0.26
CA LYS A 6 -36.35 11.54 -1.15
C LYS A 6 -34.84 11.68 -1.32
N LYS A 7 -34.15 12.21 -0.29
CA LYS A 7 -32.70 12.37 -0.32
C LYS A 7 -32.00 10.99 -0.16
N SER A 8 -32.43 10.20 0.80
CA SER A 8 -31.89 8.83 1.00
C SER A 8 -32.21 7.93 -0.19
N LEU A 9 -33.39 8.04 -0.79
CA LEU A 9 -33.72 7.28 -1.99
C LEU A 9 -32.76 7.61 -3.15
N ARG A 10 -32.55 8.89 -3.44
CA ARG A 10 -31.63 9.31 -4.51
C ARG A 10 -30.19 8.82 -4.29
N LYS A 11 -29.74 8.76 -3.03
CA LYS A 11 -28.43 8.22 -2.69
C LYS A 11 -28.37 6.71 -2.97
N LEU A 12 -29.38 5.99 -2.53
CA LEU A 12 -29.50 4.55 -2.76
C LEU A 12 -29.47 4.23 -4.26
N GLU A 13 -30.33 4.91 -5.05
CA GLU A 13 -30.42 4.71 -6.51
C GLU A 13 -29.08 4.97 -7.21
N LYS A 14 -28.34 6.02 -6.80
CA LYS A 14 -27.02 6.31 -7.34
C LYS A 14 -26.01 5.21 -6.99
N LEU A 15 -26.02 4.70 -5.77
CA LEU A 15 -25.13 3.64 -5.32
C LEU A 15 -25.44 2.30 -5.97
N GLU A 16 -26.73 1.97 -6.14
CA GLU A 16 -27.18 0.77 -6.87
C GLU A 16 -26.82 0.83 -8.35
N GLY A 17 -26.75 2.02 -8.95
CA GLY A 17 -26.35 2.24 -10.34
C GLY A 17 -24.85 2.17 -10.62
N LEU A 18 -24.00 1.96 -9.60
CA LEU A 18 -22.58 1.80 -9.82
C LEU A 18 -22.27 0.48 -10.50
N ALA A 19 -21.29 0.50 -11.42
CA ALA A 19 -20.87 -0.66 -12.17
C ALA A 19 -20.38 -1.79 -11.26
N ASP A 20 -20.48 -3.03 -11.76
CA ASP A 20 -19.95 -4.20 -11.08
C ASP A 20 -18.43 -4.06 -10.86
N GLY A 21 -17.97 -4.44 -9.68
CA GLY A 21 -16.57 -4.33 -9.26
C GLY A 21 -16.16 -2.98 -8.66
N VAL A 22 -17.00 -1.94 -8.74
CA VAL A 22 -16.74 -0.64 -8.08
C VAL A 22 -17.02 -0.73 -6.59
N VAL A 23 -18.11 -1.41 -6.22
CA VAL A 23 -18.54 -1.59 -4.83
C VAL A 23 -18.03 -2.94 -4.33
N SER A 24 -17.42 -2.95 -3.12
CA SER A 24 -16.99 -4.22 -2.50
C SER A 24 -18.18 -5.16 -2.29
N GLU A 25 -17.95 -6.48 -2.33
CA GLU A 25 -19.01 -7.48 -2.14
C GLU A 25 -19.77 -7.28 -0.83
N ARG A 26 -19.06 -6.94 0.24
CA ARG A 26 -19.67 -6.64 1.55
C ARG A 26 -20.60 -5.43 1.48
N ASP A 27 -20.14 -4.34 0.85
CA ASP A 27 -20.92 -3.11 0.78
C ASP A 27 -22.07 -3.26 -0.21
N ARG A 28 -21.92 -4.10 -1.26
CA ARG A 28 -22.99 -4.49 -2.16
C ARG A 28 -24.12 -5.22 -1.41
N GLN A 29 -23.80 -6.16 -0.53
CA GLN A 29 -24.79 -6.84 0.29
C GLN A 29 -25.53 -5.86 1.23
N ILE A 30 -24.82 -4.86 1.78
CA ILE A 30 -25.43 -3.82 2.57
C ILE A 30 -26.41 -2.99 1.72
N LEU A 31 -26.04 -2.63 0.49
CA LEU A 31 -26.92 -1.88 -0.43
C LEU A 31 -28.18 -2.66 -0.78
N ILE A 32 -28.05 -3.96 -1.06
CA ILE A 32 -29.19 -4.87 -1.33
C ILE A 32 -30.14 -4.84 -0.14
N ASN A 33 -29.64 -5.06 1.08
CA ASN A 33 -30.46 -5.07 2.30
C ASN A 33 -31.13 -3.71 2.55
N LEU A 34 -30.42 -2.59 2.32
CA LEU A 34 -30.99 -1.24 2.43
C LEU A 34 -32.08 -1.00 1.37
N GLY A 35 -31.89 -1.50 0.14
CA GLY A 35 -32.84 -1.41 -0.94
C GLY A 35 -34.11 -2.22 -0.67
N GLU A 36 -33.96 -3.46 -0.20
CA GLU A 36 -35.08 -4.31 0.19
C GLU A 36 -35.89 -3.69 1.33
N TRP A 37 -35.20 -3.21 2.37
CA TRP A 37 -35.85 -2.50 3.47
C TRP A 37 -36.63 -1.29 2.99
N TYR A 38 -36.06 -0.48 2.13
CA TYR A 38 -36.70 0.75 1.63
C TYR A 38 -37.91 0.45 0.75
N ARG A 39 -37.87 -0.60 -0.07
CA ARG A 39 -38.96 -1.01 -0.97
C ARG A 39 -40.08 -1.76 -0.25
N ASN A 40 -39.86 -2.19 0.98
CA ASN A 40 -40.88 -2.85 1.76
C ASN A 40 -41.95 -1.83 2.24
N PRO A 41 -43.22 -1.99 1.89
CA PRO A 41 -44.28 -1.04 2.28
C PRO A 41 -44.52 -0.96 3.77
N GLU A 42 -44.06 -1.92 4.56
CA GLU A 42 -44.16 -1.91 6.03
C GLU A 42 -43.11 -1.02 6.67
N PHE A 43 -41.94 -0.81 6.02
CA PHE A 43 -40.82 -0.03 6.50
C PHE A 43 -40.62 1.23 5.64
N ARG A 44 -41.31 2.31 5.98
CA ARG A 44 -41.36 3.50 5.14
C ARG A 44 -40.25 4.53 5.39
N PHE A 45 -39.29 4.22 6.25
CA PHE A 45 -38.20 5.16 6.57
C PHE A 45 -36.96 4.42 7.13
N TYR A 46 -35.79 4.97 6.85
CA TYR A 46 -34.56 4.51 7.43
C TYR A 46 -34.43 4.95 8.89
N THR A 47 -33.92 4.05 9.72
CA THR A 47 -33.41 4.38 11.06
C THR A 47 -32.20 5.31 10.95
N SER A 48 -31.84 5.97 12.06
CA SER A 48 -30.63 6.81 12.10
C SER A 48 -29.34 6.01 11.78
N ALA A 49 -29.30 4.73 12.14
CA ALA A 49 -28.18 3.84 11.81
C ALA A 49 -28.11 3.56 10.31
N GLN A 50 -29.23 3.23 9.68
CA GLN A 50 -29.31 2.99 8.23
C GLN A 50 -28.98 4.24 7.40
N ARG A 51 -29.39 5.42 7.85
CA ARG A 51 -29.02 6.70 7.20
C ARG A 51 -27.52 6.95 7.28
N ARG A 52 -26.89 6.76 8.45
CA ARG A 52 -25.44 6.89 8.58
C ARG A 52 -24.71 5.90 7.64
N MET A 53 -25.16 4.65 7.61
CA MET A 53 -24.58 3.64 6.72
C MET A 53 -24.67 4.06 5.24
N LEU A 54 -25.81 4.63 4.83
CA LEU A 54 -25.98 5.16 3.47
C LEU A 54 -25.11 6.38 3.20
N ASP A 55 -24.94 7.28 4.19
CA ASP A 55 -24.05 8.45 4.09
C ASP A 55 -22.57 8.01 4.00
N ASP A 56 -22.18 6.98 4.74
CA ASP A 56 -20.84 6.39 4.69
C ASP A 56 -20.56 5.75 3.32
N LEU A 57 -21.53 5.01 2.75
CA LEU A 57 -21.43 4.43 1.42
C LEU A 57 -21.38 5.53 0.33
N GLU A 58 -22.20 6.60 0.44
CA GLU A 58 -22.12 7.75 -0.47
C GLU A 58 -20.74 8.38 -0.44
N THR A 59 -20.20 8.63 0.76
CA THR A 59 -18.85 9.20 0.92
C THR A 59 -17.80 8.30 0.32
N ARG A 60 -17.93 6.99 0.52
CA ARG A 60 -16.95 5.99 0.05
C ARG A 60 -16.95 5.84 -1.47
N TYR A 61 -18.11 5.83 -2.10
CA TYR A 61 -18.24 5.45 -3.51
C TYR A 61 -18.63 6.58 -4.47
N LEU A 62 -19.30 7.62 -4.00
CA LEU A 62 -19.75 8.74 -4.84
C LEU A 62 -18.87 10.00 -4.70
N THR A 63 -17.99 10.06 -3.68
CA THR A 63 -17.04 11.16 -3.56
C THR A 63 -15.78 10.79 -4.35
N PRO A 64 -15.36 11.58 -5.34
CA PRO A 64 -14.15 11.30 -6.10
C PRO A 64 -12.92 11.20 -5.18
N PRO A 65 -11.99 10.28 -5.44
CA PRO A 65 -10.75 10.24 -4.71
C PRO A 65 -9.90 11.49 -5.01
N THR A 66 -9.18 11.96 -4.03
CA THR A 66 -8.20 13.03 -4.20
C THR A 66 -7.01 12.54 -5.02
N ARG A 67 -6.24 13.46 -5.62
CA ARG A 67 -5.02 13.11 -6.34
C ARG A 67 -4.03 12.31 -5.47
N LYS A 68 -3.92 12.65 -4.18
CA LYS A 68 -3.06 11.93 -3.24
C LYS A 68 -3.52 10.48 -3.03
N GLU A 69 -4.84 10.27 -2.91
CA GLU A 69 -5.43 8.94 -2.77
C GLU A 69 -5.22 8.09 -4.04
N LEU A 70 -5.33 8.70 -5.23
CA LEU A 70 -5.06 8.02 -6.49
C LEU A 70 -3.59 7.59 -6.60
N LEU A 71 -2.65 8.48 -6.31
CA LEU A 71 -1.22 8.16 -6.33
C LEU A 71 -0.86 7.06 -5.33
N PHE A 72 -1.48 7.09 -4.14
CA PHE A 72 -1.29 6.01 -3.17
C PHE A 72 -1.82 4.68 -3.68
N LEU A 73 -2.99 4.68 -4.31
CA LEU A 73 -3.62 3.48 -4.85
C LEU A 73 -2.77 2.86 -5.98
N GLU A 74 -2.29 3.69 -6.91
CA GLU A 74 -1.39 3.27 -7.98
C GLU A 74 -0.09 2.66 -7.44
N ALA A 75 0.52 3.31 -6.44
CA ALA A 75 1.72 2.78 -5.79
C ALA A 75 1.45 1.48 -5.03
N ALA A 76 0.31 1.39 -4.33
CA ALA A 76 -0.11 0.17 -3.63
C ALA A 76 -0.35 -0.99 -4.61
N GLU A 77 -0.99 -0.75 -5.74
CA GLU A 77 -1.20 -1.74 -6.79
C GLU A 77 0.14 -2.21 -7.38
N ALA A 78 1.02 -1.28 -7.76
CA ALA A 78 2.34 -1.60 -8.27
C ALA A 78 3.18 -2.42 -7.28
N SER A 79 3.01 -2.20 -5.96
CA SER A 79 3.73 -2.95 -4.93
C SER A 79 3.38 -4.44 -4.88
N THR A 80 2.22 -4.84 -5.40
CA THR A 80 1.82 -6.26 -5.46
C THR A 80 2.55 -7.05 -6.55
N GLU A 81 3.15 -6.36 -7.51
CA GLU A 81 3.92 -6.95 -8.61
C GLU A 81 5.44 -6.66 -8.47
N ASP A 82 5.84 -5.89 -7.48
CA ASP A 82 7.23 -5.47 -7.28
C ASP A 82 8.15 -6.68 -6.98
N GLU A 83 9.31 -6.72 -7.60
CA GLU A 83 10.30 -7.80 -7.43
C GLU A 83 10.83 -7.91 -6.00
N TYR A 84 10.83 -6.80 -5.25
CA TYR A 84 11.26 -6.73 -3.85
C TYR A 84 10.15 -7.01 -2.84
N SER A 85 8.90 -7.16 -3.28
CA SER A 85 7.82 -7.61 -2.43
C SER A 85 7.94 -9.10 -2.16
N SER A 86 7.76 -9.51 -0.89
CA SER A 86 7.68 -10.93 -0.56
C SER A 86 6.40 -11.55 -1.16
N ASP A 87 6.41 -12.86 -1.40
CA ASP A 87 5.22 -13.57 -1.90
C ASP A 87 4.02 -13.39 -0.97
N MET A 88 4.27 -13.38 0.35
CA MET A 88 3.24 -13.10 1.36
C MET A 88 2.67 -11.67 1.21
N ASP A 89 3.53 -10.65 1.02
CA ASP A 89 3.06 -9.27 0.84
C ASP A 89 2.23 -9.12 -0.44
N LYS A 90 2.64 -9.78 -1.53
CA LYS A 90 1.90 -9.83 -2.79
C LYS A 90 0.53 -10.47 -2.61
N GLU A 91 0.47 -11.64 -1.95
CA GLU A 91 -0.78 -12.35 -1.69
C GLU A 91 -1.74 -11.52 -0.82
N ILE A 92 -1.23 -10.91 0.25
CA ILE A 92 -2.03 -10.01 1.11
C ILE A 92 -2.53 -8.82 0.29
N GLY A 93 -1.66 -8.17 -0.48
CA GLY A 93 -2.02 -7.02 -1.31
C GLY A 93 -3.11 -7.36 -2.33
N LEU A 94 -2.94 -8.45 -3.08
CA LEU A 94 -3.93 -8.94 -4.05
C LEU A 94 -5.27 -9.28 -3.37
N SER A 95 -5.24 -9.89 -2.19
CA SER A 95 -6.45 -10.17 -1.41
C SER A 95 -7.18 -8.90 -0.96
N ILE A 96 -6.44 -7.83 -0.60
CA ILE A 96 -7.03 -6.53 -0.25
C ILE A 96 -7.71 -5.92 -1.48
N PHE A 97 -7.03 -5.90 -2.65
CA PHE A 97 -7.62 -5.39 -3.88
C PHE A 97 -8.81 -6.22 -4.35
N GLY A 98 -8.76 -7.54 -4.19
CA GLY A 98 -9.89 -8.42 -4.51
C GLY A 98 -11.16 -8.12 -3.71
N ARG A 99 -11.01 -7.72 -2.42
CA ARG A 99 -12.15 -7.35 -1.57
C ARG A 99 -12.66 -5.93 -1.78
N ASN A 100 -11.77 -4.99 -2.01
CA ASN A 100 -12.06 -3.55 -1.98
C ASN A 100 -12.10 -2.91 -3.38
N GLY A 101 -11.74 -3.66 -4.43
CA GLY A 101 -11.52 -3.10 -5.76
C GLY A 101 -10.43 -2.02 -5.75
N LYS A 102 -10.46 -1.15 -6.74
CA LYS A 102 -9.56 0.01 -6.85
C LYS A 102 -10.14 1.26 -6.16
N ASN A 103 -10.71 1.08 -4.98
CA ASN A 103 -11.29 2.20 -4.23
C ASN A 103 -10.64 2.34 -2.84
N ILE A 104 -9.73 3.31 -2.73
CA ILE A 104 -9.00 3.55 -1.47
C ILE A 104 -9.92 3.84 -0.27
N LYS A 105 -11.10 4.41 -0.51
CA LYS A 105 -12.06 4.72 0.57
C LYS A 105 -12.76 3.47 1.12
N ALA A 106 -12.64 2.35 0.42
CA ALA A 106 -13.07 1.04 0.90
C ALA A 106 -12.02 0.34 1.77
N PHE A 107 -10.76 0.84 1.74
CA PHE A 107 -9.67 0.27 2.54
C PHE A 107 -9.85 0.64 4.02
N SER A 108 -9.67 -0.34 4.88
CA SER A 108 -9.61 -0.12 6.32
C SER A 108 -8.28 0.57 6.71
N ASP A 109 -8.23 1.20 7.89
CA ASP A 109 -7.01 1.79 8.43
C ASP A 109 -5.85 0.78 8.52
N LYS A 110 -6.14 -0.50 8.78
CA LYS A 110 -5.13 -1.57 8.82
C LYS A 110 -4.54 -1.84 7.44
N GLU A 111 -5.37 -1.85 6.40
CA GLU A 111 -4.96 -2.06 5.01
C GLU A 111 -4.15 -0.87 4.49
N ILE A 112 -4.57 0.35 4.81
CA ILE A 112 -3.79 1.56 4.50
C ILE A 112 -2.42 1.53 5.19
N LYS A 113 -2.36 1.16 6.48
CA LYS A 113 -1.10 1.00 7.22
C LYS A 113 -0.22 -0.09 6.64
N PHE A 114 -0.80 -1.22 6.21
CA PHE A 114 -0.08 -2.30 5.54
C PHE A 114 0.63 -1.77 4.28
N PHE A 115 -0.10 -1.16 3.34
CA PHE A 115 0.51 -0.62 2.12
C PHE A 115 1.50 0.50 2.40
N THR A 116 1.22 1.39 3.38
CA THR A 116 2.17 2.44 3.77
C THR A 116 3.50 1.86 4.23
N LYS A 117 3.47 0.79 5.04
CA LYS A 117 4.67 0.09 5.51
C LYS A 117 5.37 -0.62 4.36
N LEU A 118 4.61 -1.31 3.50
CA LEU A 118 5.15 -2.02 2.34
C LEU A 118 5.87 -1.06 1.41
N LEU A 119 5.24 0.05 1.02
CA LEU A 119 5.84 1.06 0.14
C LEU A 119 7.12 1.67 0.73
N LYS A 120 7.15 1.91 2.06
CA LYS A 120 8.36 2.38 2.74
C LYS A 120 9.48 1.34 2.65
N ASN A 121 9.17 0.07 2.88
CA ASN A 121 10.15 -1.02 2.81
C ASN A 121 10.69 -1.19 1.38
N LEU A 122 9.84 -1.08 0.36
CA LEU A 122 10.25 -1.17 -1.04
C LEU A 122 11.16 0.00 -1.44
N ALA A 123 10.84 1.22 -0.99
CA ALA A 123 11.71 2.37 -1.23
C ALA A 123 13.09 2.17 -0.61
N GLU A 124 13.16 1.64 0.61
CA GLU A 124 14.42 1.32 1.28
C GLU A 124 15.21 0.23 0.53
N ARG A 125 14.56 -0.84 0.09
CA ARG A 125 15.22 -1.93 -0.66
C ARG A 125 15.76 -1.44 -2.02
N ARG A 126 15.04 -0.54 -2.71
CA ARG A 126 15.53 0.07 -3.95
C ARG A 126 16.77 0.92 -3.70
N ARG A 127 16.75 1.74 -2.63
CA ARG A 127 17.93 2.51 -2.22
C ARG A 127 19.12 1.60 -1.92
N GLN A 128 18.90 0.52 -1.18
CA GLN A 128 19.95 -0.45 -0.88
C GLN A 128 20.51 -1.11 -2.17
N LYS A 129 19.64 -1.38 -3.15
CA LYS A 129 20.09 -1.89 -4.45
C LYS A 129 20.97 -0.88 -5.18
N GLU A 130 20.60 0.38 -5.19
CA GLU A 130 21.42 1.44 -5.81
C GLU A 130 22.81 1.52 -5.18
N VAL A 131 22.89 1.47 -3.84
CA VAL A 131 24.17 1.45 -3.10
C VAL A 131 24.94 0.17 -3.38
N ARG A 132 24.28 -0.98 -3.44
CA ARG A 132 24.89 -2.28 -3.80
C ARG A 132 25.54 -2.22 -5.20
N ASP A 133 24.82 -1.68 -6.19
CA ASP A 133 25.30 -1.58 -7.57
C ASP A 133 26.49 -0.61 -7.69
N LEU A 134 26.48 0.48 -6.88
CA LEU A 134 27.63 1.39 -6.80
C LEU A 134 28.85 0.72 -6.13
N LEU A 135 28.63 -0.04 -5.06
CA LEU A 135 29.67 -0.76 -4.35
C LEU A 135 30.33 -1.83 -5.24
N GLU A 136 29.52 -2.57 -6.01
CA GLU A 136 30.02 -3.56 -6.98
C GLU A 136 30.93 -2.90 -8.02
N LYS A 137 30.50 -1.78 -8.60
CA LYS A 137 31.31 -1.02 -9.56
C LYS A 137 32.61 -0.52 -8.95
N ALA A 138 32.58 -0.03 -7.71
CA ALA A 138 33.78 0.44 -7.03
C ALA A 138 34.77 -0.71 -6.75
N VAL A 139 34.27 -1.91 -6.41
CA VAL A 139 35.10 -3.11 -6.25
C VAL A 139 35.72 -3.52 -7.59
N GLU A 140 34.94 -3.58 -8.66
CA GLU A 140 35.41 -3.93 -10.01
C GLU A 140 36.43 -2.92 -10.55
N ALA A 141 36.28 -1.64 -10.24
CA ALA A 141 37.21 -0.59 -10.62
C ALA A 141 38.49 -0.54 -9.75
N GLY A 142 38.55 -1.31 -8.67
CA GLY A 142 39.67 -1.26 -7.70
C GLY A 142 39.74 0.04 -6.91
N GLU A 143 38.61 0.75 -6.78
CA GLU A 143 38.47 2.03 -6.07
C GLU A 143 38.25 1.83 -4.55
N VAL A 144 38.04 0.58 -4.13
CA VAL A 144 37.87 0.22 -2.73
C VAL A 144 39.24 0.04 -2.08
N ARG A 145 39.42 0.56 -0.84
CA ARG A 145 40.67 0.45 -0.09
C ARG A 145 41.11 -1.03 0.03
N PHE A 146 42.40 -1.25 -0.11
CA PHE A 146 43.02 -2.57 0.06
C PHE A 146 42.65 -3.18 1.44
N GLY A 147 42.09 -4.38 1.43
CA GLY A 147 41.57 -5.06 2.63
C GLY A 147 40.08 -5.02 2.80
N SER A 148 39.37 -4.00 2.27
CA SER A 148 37.90 -3.90 2.34
C SER A 148 37.18 -4.67 1.22
N GLU A 149 37.87 -5.11 0.18
CA GLU A 149 37.31 -5.82 -0.97
C GLU A 149 36.54 -7.08 -0.56
N ARG A 150 37.13 -7.94 0.30
CA ARG A 150 36.46 -9.16 0.78
C ARG A 150 35.20 -8.87 1.58
N PHE A 151 35.19 -7.78 2.36
CA PHE A 151 34.01 -7.36 3.08
C PHE A 151 32.94 -6.88 2.11
N CYS A 152 33.28 -6.04 1.12
CA CYS A 152 32.37 -5.59 0.09
C CYS A 152 31.75 -6.75 -0.69
N GLU A 153 32.54 -7.68 -1.17
CA GLU A 153 32.07 -8.90 -1.84
C GLU A 153 31.12 -9.71 -0.96
N SER A 154 31.41 -9.80 0.35
CA SER A 154 30.55 -10.53 1.29
C SER A 154 29.19 -9.87 1.46
N ILE A 155 29.13 -8.54 1.64
CA ILE A 155 27.86 -7.84 1.82
C ILE A 155 27.07 -7.77 0.50
N ILE A 156 27.72 -7.63 -0.66
CA ILE A 156 27.08 -7.72 -1.97
C ILE A 156 26.39 -9.08 -2.12
N ARG A 157 27.11 -10.17 -1.87
CA ARG A 157 26.54 -11.53 -1.92
C ARG A 157 25.38 -11.70 -0.97
N GLN A 158 25.47 -11.19 0.27
CA GLN A 158 24.36 -11.25 1.23
C GLN A 158 23.13 -10.48 0.75
N PHE A 159 23.31 -9.34 0.07
CA PHE A 159 22.20 -8.64 -0.55
C PHE A 159 21.56 -9.46 -1.66
N ASP A 160 22.35 -10.06 -2.53
CA ASP A 160 21.85 -10.87 -3.65
C ASP A 160 21.03 -12.07 -3.17
N GLU A 161 21.43 -12.68 -2.04
CA GLU A 161 20.71 -13.79 -1.42
C GLU A 161 19.42 -13.35 -0.70
N ARG A 162 19.46 -12.23 0.04
CA ARG A 162 18.37 -11.80 0.97
C ARG A 162 17.54 -10.67 0.46
N LYS A 163 17.97 -10.02 -0.63
CA LYS A 163 17.37 -8.80 -1.22
C LYS A 163 17.24 -7.61 -0.24
N SER A 164 18.06 -7.63 0.81
CA SER A 164 18.12 -6.54 1.79
C SER A 164 19.37 -6.61 2.65
N TRP A 165 19.83 -5.44 3.09
CA TRP A 165 20.87 -5.28 4.10
C TRP A 165 20.28 -4.87 5.45
N SER A 166 21.03 -5.18 6.52
CA SER A 166 20.78 -4.54 7.81
C SER A 166 21.18 -3.06 7.77
N PRO A 167 20.65 -2.23 8.69
CA PRO A 167 21.07 -0.81 8.78
C PRO A 167 22.58 -0.63 8.91
N ILE A 168 23.25 -1.51 9.66
CA ILE A 168 24.71 -1.47 9.86
C ILE A 168 25.44 -1.76 8.54
N GLN A 169 25.01 -2.78 7.79
CA GLN A 169 25.62 -3.10 6.49
C GLN A 169 25.44 -1.96 5.48
N MET A 170 24.28 -1.32 5.48
CA MET A 170 24.00 -0.15 4.63
C MET A 170 24.92 1.02 4.98
N GLU A 171 25.05 1.33 6.26
CA GLU A 171 25.94 2.39 6.76
C GLU A 171 27.40 2.14 6.37
N HIS A 172 27.88 0.90 6.51
CA HIS A 172 29.26 0.54 6.11
C HIS A 172 29.45 0.68 4.59
N ALA A 173 28.48 0.22 3.79
CA ALA A 173 28.56 0.37 2.35
C ALA A 173 28.61 1.85 1.91
N GLU A 174 27.79 2.71 2.52
CA GLU A 174 27.80 4.16 2.25
C GLU A 174 29.11 4.81 2.70
N LYS A 175 29.69 4.42 3.85
CA LYS A 175 31.00 4.93 4.32
C LYS A 175 32.12 4.56 3.35
N ILE A 176 32.16 3.32 2.87
CA ILE A 176 33.15 2.88 1.88
C ILE A 176 33.03 3.69 0.59
N LEU A 177 31.82 3.88 0.06
CA LEU A 177 31.57 4.69 -1.14
C LEU A 177 31.93 6.17 -0.96
N ALA A 178 31.79 6.71 0.26
CA ALA A 178 32.19 8.06 0.60
C ALA A 178 33.71 8.24 0.75
N GLY A 179 34.51 7.17 0.61
CA GLY A 179 35.96 7.21 0.83
C GLY A 179 36.36 7.26 2.30
N ASN A 180 35.40 7.18 3.23
CA ASN A 180 35.64 7.12 4.67
C ASN A 180 35.84 5.65 5.05
N THR A 181 37.07 5.19 5.01
CA THR A 181 37.44 3.83 5.37
C THR A 181 37.97 3.83 6.79
N ASP A 182 37.30 3.35 7.67
CA ASP A 182 37.42 2.44 8.80
C ASP A 182 36.54 2.85 9.99
N PRO A 183 35.79 1.92 10.58
CA PRO A 183 35.22 2.13 11.91
C PRO A 183 36.28 1.97 13.03
N ASP A 184 37.49 1.50 12.71
CA ASP A 184 38.53 1.22 13.71
C ASP A 184 39.67 2.26 13.76
N ASP A 185 39.63 3.32 12.92
CA ASP A 185 40.66 4.38 12.91
C ASP A 185 40.39 5.51 13.95
N ASP A 186 39.34 5.43 14.75
CA ASP A 186 38.99 6.43 15.78
C ASP A 186 39.47 6.02 17.22
N GLU A 187 40.30 4.98 17.37
CA GLU A 187 40.95 4.65 18.64
C GLU A 187 42.47 4.80 18.52
N ASP A 188 42.95 6.05 18.64
CA ASP A 188 44.29 6.41 19.19
C ASP A 188 44.21 7.66 20.04
#